data_edd7ee88318cfd16e1f2cb810aab6368
#
_entry.id   edd7ee88318cfd16e1f2cb810aab6368
#
_cell.length_a   1.000
_cell.length_b   1.000
_cell.length_c   1.000
_cell.angle_alpha   90.00
_cell.angle_beta   90.00
_cell.angle_gamma   90.00
#
_symmetry.space_group_name_H-M   'P 1'
#
loop_
_entity.id
_entity.type
_entity.pdbx_description
1 polymer ?
#
loop_
_entity_poly.entity_id
_entity_poly.type
_entity_poly.pdbx_seq_one_letter_code
_entity_poly.pdbx_strand_id
1 'polypeptide(L)'
;IALIRNALRPISQDVLGVLDEVTYHTYGVPATALECEALGRSAQNGSCIVLLNHGLLAFGETIPGTLLRLYMLERAAELELSARSMNAKVEEIAASIVAEAASWMKRRRASPDYGLKEWQGLVRTIERAGADYRR
;
A
#
# COMPACT_ATOMS: atom_id res chain seq x y z
N ILE A 1 -8.35 -7.87 -4.20
CA ILE A 1 -8.29 -7.75 -2.73
C ILE A 1 -9.31 -6.75 -2.19
N ALA A 2 -9.66 -5.73 -2.95
CA ALA A 2 -10.66 -4.73 -2.56
C ALA A 2 -12.10 -5.27 -2.37
N LEU A 3 -12.33 -6.54 -2.65
CA LEU A 3 -13.62 -7.20 -2.40
C LEU A 3 -13.73 -7.83 -0.99
N ILE A 4 -12.65 -7.82 -0.21
CA ILE A 4 -12.59 -8.51 1.08
C ILE A 4 -12.02 -7.56 2.14
N ARG A 5 -12.83 -7.26 3.16
CA ARG A 5 -12.38 -6.46 4.30
C ARG A 5 -11.34 -7.22 5.12
N ASN A 6 -10.32 -6.52 5.60
CA ASN A 6 -9.22 -7.08 6.38
C ASN A 6 -8.53 -8.27 5.70
N ALA A 7 -8.40 -8.19 4.37
CA ALA A 7 -7.88 -9.28 3.56
C ALA A 7 -6.36 -9.47 3.71
N LEU A 8 -5.61 -8.41 3.92
CA LEU A 8 -4.16 -8.46 3.98
C LEU A 8 -3.69 -9.07 5.32
N ARG A 9 -2.89 -10.13 5.22
CA ARG A 9 -2.30 -10.86 6.35
C ARG A 9 -0.78 -10.69 6.34
N PRO A 10 -0.10 -10.81 7.49
CA PRO A 10 1.37 -10.70 7.58
C PRO A 10 2.06 -11.96 7.04
N ILE A 11 2.00 -12.18 5.72
CA ILE A 11 2.49 -13.40 5.05
C ILE A 11 3.80 -13.21 4.26
N SER A 12 4.28 -11.98 4.16
CA SER A 12 5.55 -11.69 3.48
C SER A 12 6.17 -10.38 3.95
N GLN A 13 7.44 -10.18 3.63
CA GLN A 13 8.15 -8.92 3.89
C GLN A 13 7.52 -7.74 3.16
N ASP A 14 7.05 -7.91 1.92
CA ASP A 14 6.41 -6.85 1.14
C ASP A 14 5.14 -6.33 1.84
N VAL A 15 4.34 -7.25 2.39
CA VAL A 15 3.15 -6.89 3.18
C VAL A 15 3.53 -6.08 4.41
N LEU A 16 4.59 -6.48 5.14
CA LEU A 16 5.06 -5.74 6.32
C LEU A 16 5.53 -4.32 5.99
N GLY A 17 5.87 -4.06 4.72
CA GLY A 17 6.25 -2.73 4.24
C GLY A 17 5.15 -1.67 4.37
N VAL A 18 3.88 -2.07 4.43
CA VAL A 18 2.72 -1.18 4.46
C VAL A 18 1.64 -1.56 5.46
N LEU A 19 1.67 -2.77 6.02
CA LEU A 19 0.57 -3.34 6.80
C LEU A 19 0.09 -2.44 7.96
N ASP A 20 1.01 -1.76 8.62
CA ASP A 20 0.74 -0.83 9.73
C ASP A 20 0.12 0.51 9.29
N GLU A 21 0.12 0.82 7.99
CA GLU A 21 -0.52 2.00 7.40
C GLU A 21 -1.78 1.66 6.60
N VAL A 22 -2.18 0.36 6.57
CA VAL A 22 -3.36 -0.05 5.80
C VAL A 22 -4.64 0.18 6.60
N THR A 23 -5.58 0.84 5.97
CA THR A 23 -6.97 0.96 6.44
C THR A 23 -7.94 0.53 5.35
N TYR A 24 -9.20 0.24 5.73
CA TYR A 24 -10.25 -0.21 4.81
C TYR A 24 -11.39 0.80 4.82
N HIS A 25 -11.71 1.32 3.65
CA HIS A 25 -12.80 2.26 3.45
C HIS A 25 -13.98 1.58 2.79
N THR A 26 -15.17 1.70 3.39
CA THR A 26 -16.42 1.16 2.83
C THR A 26 -16.83 1.98 1.62
N TYR A 27 -17.29 1.31 0.56
CA TYR A 27 -17.75 1.97 -0.67
C TYR A 27 -18.86 2.99 -0.37
N GLY A 28 -18.70 4.19 -0.89
CA GLY A 28 -19.69 5.24 -0.92
C GLY A 28 -19.85 5.79 -2.34
N VAL A 29 -20.87 6.62 -2.57
CA VAL A 29 -21.09 7.21 -3.89
C VAL A 29 -20.02 8.28 -4.14
N PRO A 30 -19.15 8.11 -5.17
CA PRO A 30 -18.04 9.03 -5.42
C PRO A 30 -18.51 10.49 -5.61
N ALA A 31 -17.65 11.43 -5.21
CA ALA A 31 -17.85 12.88 -5.32
C ALA A 31 -19.02 13.47 -4.51
N THR A 32 -19.65 12.69 -3.63
CA THR A 32 -20.59 13.29 -2.65
C THR A 32 -19.84 13.86 -1.45
N ALA A 33 -20.39 14.91 -0.80
CA ALA A 33 -19.80 15.49 0.40
C ALA A 33 -19.63 14.45 1.53
N LEU A 34 -20.61 13.59 1.72
CA LEU A 34 -20.59 12.53 2.72
C LEU A 34 -19.43 11.54 2.48
N GLU A 35 -19.22 11.18 1.22
CA GLU A 35 -18.12 10.26 0.84
C GLU A 35 -16.75 10.94 1.03
N CYS A 36 -16.60 12.19 0.63
CA CYS A 36 -15.37 12.94 0.84
C CYS A 36 -15.00 13.03 2.32
N GLU A 37 -15.96 13.32 3.19
CA GLU A 37 -15.76 13.33 4.65
C GLU A 37 -15.41 11.95 5.21
N ALA A 38 -16.11 10.91 4.76
CA ALA A 38 -15.87 9.53 5.20
C ALA A 38 -14.48 9.05 4.79
N LEU A 39 -14.06 9.33 3.55
CA LEU A 39 -12.74 9.02 3.06
C LEU A 39 -11.66 9.81 3.82
N GLY A 40 -11.90 11.10 4.10
CA GLY A 40 -11.02 11.92 4.92
C GLY A 40 -10.81 11.35 6.32
N ARG A 41 -11.86 10.83 6.97
CA ARG A 41 -11.73 10.11 8.26
C ARG A 41 -10.91 8.82 8.13
N SER A 42 -11.11 8.06 7.07
CA SER A 42 -10.30 6.85 6.83
C SER A 42 -8.82 7.18 6.63
N ALA A 43 -8.52 8.27 5.94
CA ALA A 43 -7.16 8.77 5.69
C ALA A 43 -6.40 9.19 6.97
N GLN A 44 -7.09 9.51 8.05
CA GLN A 44 -6.46 9.81 9.35
C GLN A 44 -5.87 8.57 10.02
N ASN A 45 -6.29 7.38 9.62
CA ASN A 45 -5.89 6.11 10.25
C ASN A 45 -4.79 5.37 9.48
N GLY A 46 -4.41 5.83 8.29
CA GLY A 46 -3.35 5.21 7.50
C GLY A 46 -3.22 5.81 6.12
N SER A 47 -2.02 5.73 5.56
CA SER A 47 -1.67 6.30 4.25
C SER A 47 -1.90 5.35 3.07
N CYS A 48 -2.30 4.12 3.35
CA CYS A 48 -2.65 3.07 2.39
C CYS A 48 -4.10 2.65 2.63
N ILE A 49 -4.99 2.91 1.69
CA ILE A 49 -6.42 2.63 1.86
C ILE A 49 -6.88 1.60 0.84
N VAL A 50 -7.44 0.50 1.32
CA VAL A 50 -8.20 -0.43 0.49
C VAL A 50 -9.62 0.10 0.39
N LEU A 51 -9.96 0.67 -0.77
CA LEU A 51 -11.30 1.14 -1.09
C LEU A 51 -12.15 -0.08 -1.49
N LEU A 52 -13.01 -0.53 -0.58
CA LEU A 52 -13.84 -1.72 -0.83
C LEU A 52 -14.71 -1.54 -2.08
N ASN A 53 -14.72 -2.55 -2.94
CA ASN A 53 -15.42 -2.57 -4.24
C ASN A 53 -14.92 -1.53 -5.26
N HIS A 54 -13.77 -0.89 -5.01
CA HIS A 54 -13.24 0.11 -5.91
C HIS A 54 -11.77 -0.16 -6.29
N GLY A 55 -10.85 -0.17 -5.32
CA GLY A 55 -9.41 -0.33 -5.61
C GLY A 55 -8.51 0.03 -4.45
N LEU A 56 -7.33 0.54 -4.77
CA LEU A 56 -6.30 0.91 -3.80
C LEU A 56 -6.00 2.40 -3.90
N LEU A 57 -5.73 3.02 -2.78
CA LEU A 57 -5.32 4.42 -2.67
C LEU A 57 -4.08 4.49 -1.78
N ALA A 58 -3.09 5.27 -2.20
CA ALA A 58 -1.98 5.65 -1.35
C ALA A 58 -1.75 7.16 -1.45
N PHE A 59 -1.25 7.75 -0.37
CA PHE A 59 -0.86 9.16 -0.34
C PHE A 59 0.34 9.38 0.58
N GLY A 60 0.96 10.54 0.49
CA GLY A 60 2.13 10.88 1.28
C GLY A 60 2.67 12.26 0.91
N GLU A 61 3.71 12.71 1.62
CA GLU A 61 4.31 14.04 1.46
C GLU A 61 5.10 14.18 0.15
N THR A 62 5.60 13.07 -0.41
CA THR A 62 6.41 13.08 -1.62
C THR A 62 5.89 12.08 -2.64
N ILE A 63 6.06 12.38 -3.94
CA ILE A 63 5.70 11.45 -5.04
C ILE A 63 6.47 10.13 -4.92
N PRO A 64 7.80 10.11 -4.70
CA PRO A 64 8.53 8.86 -4.52
C PRO A 64 8.01 8.00 -3.37
N GLY A 65 7.74 8.60 -2.22
CA GLY A 65 7.22 7.90 -1.05
C GLY A 65 5.81 7.35 -1.26
N THR A 66 4.95 8.13 -1.92
CA THR A 66 3.58 7.72 -2.29
C THR A 66 3.60 6.56 -3.28
N LEU A 67 4.44 6.64 -4.31
CA LEU A 67 4.58 5.57 -5.29
C LEU A 67 5.07 4.27 -4.64
N LEU A 68 6.05 4.35 -3.73
CA LEU A 68 6.55 3.15 -3.04
C LEU A 68 5.46 2.52 -2.17
N ARG A 69 4.65 3.32 -1.46
CA ARG A 69 3.48 2.81 -0.71
C ARG A 69 2.49 2.10 -1.62
N LEU A 70 2.12 2.71 -2.74
CA LEU A 70 1.18 2.10 -3.68
C LEU A 70 1.75 0.81 -4.26
N TYR A 71 3.02 0.78 -4.64
CA TYR A 71 3.69 -0.41 -5.14
C TYR A 71 3.67 -1.55 -4.11
N MET A 72 4.02 -1.27 -2.85
CA MET A 72 4.00 -2.28 -1.79
C MET A 72 2.58 -2.77 -1.50
N LEU A 73 1.58 -1.89 -1.56
CA LEU A 73 0.18 -2.24 -1.35
C LEU A 73 -0.33 -3.15 -2.48
N GLU A 74 0.02 -2.88 -3.73
CA GLU A 74 -0.27 -3.75 -4.88
C GLU A 74 0.41 -5.12 -4.72
N ARG A 75 1.69 -5.14 -4.37
CA ARG A 75 2.43 -6.40 -4.12
C ARG A 75 1.80 -7.21 -2.99
N ALA A 76 1.39 -6.55 -1.90
CA ALA A 76 0.69 -7.19 -0.79
C ALA A 76 -0.64 -7.81 -1.26
N ALA A 77 -1.39 -7.10 -2.11
CA ALA A 77 -2.65 -7.58 -2.68
C ALA A 77 -2.45 -8.78 -3.61
N GLU A 78 -1.43 -8.77 -4.46
CA GLU A 78 -1.07 -9.89 -5.35
C GLU A 78 -0.66 -11.14 -4.56
N LEU A 79 0.18 -10.96 -3.54
CA LEU A 79 0.65 -12.07 -2.69
C LEU A 79 -0.51 -12.70 -1.91
N GLU A 80 -1.41 -11.88 -1.35
CA GLU A 80 -2.60 -12.37 -0.65
C GLU A 80 -3.54 -13.13 -1.61
N LEU A 81 -3.74 -12.63 -2.82
CA LEU A 81 -4.54 -13.31 -3.85
C LEU A 81 -3.91 -14.65 -4.24
N SER A 82 -2.60 -14.66 -4.47
CA SER A 82 -1.84 -15.86 -4.80
C SER A 82 -1.92 -16.89 -3.66
N ALA A 83 -1.73 -16.46 -2.41
CA ALA A 83 -1.83 -17.31 -1.24
C ALA A 83 -3.21 -17.95 -1.10
N ARG A 84 -4.28 -17.19 -1.35
CA ARG A 84 -5.66 -17.73 -1.33
C ARG A 84 -5.92 -18.74 -2.45
N SER A 85 -5.31 -18.58 -3.60
CA SER A 85 -5.49 -19.48 -4.75
C SER A 85 -4.74 -20.80 -4.63
N MET A 86 -3.71 -20.87 -3.78
CA MET A 86 -2.89 -22.10 -3.63
C MET A 86 -3.57 -23.27 -2.93
N ASN A 87 -4.69 -23.04 -2.27
CA ASN A 87 -5.39 -24.05 -1.43
C ASN A 87 -4.45 -24.75 -0.42
N ALA A 88 -3.47 -24.03 0.09
CA ALA A 88 -2.49 -24.48 1.06
C ALA A 88 -2.58 -23.69 2.36
N LYS A 89 -2.15 -24.26 3.47
CA LYS A 89 -2.01 -23.52 4.72
C LYS A 89 -0.87 -22.52 4.56
N VAL A 90 -1.21 -21.24 4.65
CA VAL A 90 -0.23 -20.16 4.64
C VAL A 90 0.24 -19.91 6.07
N GLU A 91 1.55 -19.86 6.26
CA GLU A 91 2.16 -19.50 7.53
C GLU A 91 2.24 -17.98 7.66
N GLU A 92 1.72 -17.45 8.76
CA GLU A 92 1.78 -16.02 9.05
C GLU A 92 3.01 -15.69 9.91
N ILE A 93 3.56 -14.50 9.70
CA ILE A 93 4.68 -13.99 10.48
C ILE A 93 4.22 -13.72 11.90
N ALA A 94 5.04 -14.11 12.90
CA ALA A 94 4.70 -13.96 14.29
C ALA A 94 4.42 -12.49 14.66
N ALA A 95 3.41 -12.27 15.52
CA ALA A 95 2.95 -10.93 15.89
C ALA A 95 4.05 -10.03 16.47
N SER A 96 5.02 -10.61 17.21
CA SER A 96 6.19 -9.88 17.73
C SER A 96 7.06 -9.31 16.61
N ILE A 97 7.30 -10.08 15.54
CA ILE A 97 8.05 -9.65 14.36
C ILE A 97 7.27 -8.59 13.58
N VAL A 98 5.94 -8.75 13.44
CA VAL A 98 5.07 -7.75 12.81
C VAL A 98 5.18 -6.40 13.53
N ALA A 99 5.13 -6.39 14.86
CA ALA A 99 5.25 -5.17 15.65
C ALA A 99 6.63 -4.50 15.53
N GLU A 100 7.70 -5.29 15.52
CA GLU A 100 9.06 -4.79 15.28
C GLU A 100 9.21 -4.19 13.88
N ALA A 101 8.72 -4.88 12.86
CA ALA A 101 8.73 -4.42 11.48
C ALA A 101 7.94 -3.10 11.32
N ALA A 102 6.76 -2.97 11.92
CA ALA A 102 5.98 -1.74 11.93
C ALA A 102 6.76 -0.56 12.51
N SER A 103 7.44 -0.78 13.65
CA SER A 103 8.28 0.23 14.30
C SER A 103 9.46 0.65 13.42
N TRP A 104 10.09 -0.31 12.75
CA TRP A 104 11.19 -0.04 11.81
C TRP A 104 10.69 0.71 10.58
N MET A 105 9.57 0.29 9.98
CA MET A 105 8.98 0.93 8.81
C MET A 105 8.54 2.37 9.12
N LYS A 106 7.99 2.63 10.29
CA LYS A 106 7.63 3.99 10.71
C LYS A 106 8.85 4.92 10.69
N ARG A 107 9.99 4.47 11.22
CA ARG A 107 11.25 5.25 11.17
C ARG A 107 11.75 5.42 9.73
N ARG A 108 11.67 4.37 8.91
CA ARG A 108 12.12 4.42 7.51
C ARG A 108 11.29 5.38 6.66
N ARG A 109 9.97 5.41 6.87
CA ARG A 109 9.05 6.32 6.17
C ARG A 109 9.22 7.80 6.58
N ALA A 110 9.72 8.05 7.78
CA ALA A 110 10.04 9.40 8.23
C ALA A 110 11.33 9.97 7.59
N SER A 111 12.10 9.16 6.87
CA SER A 111 13.30 9.61 6.19
C SER A 111 12.97 10.42 4.94
N PRO A 112 13.64 11.58 4.70
CA PRO A 112 13.38 12.41 3.51
C PRO A 112 13.63 11.69 2.18
N ASP A 113 14.44 10.64 2.18
CA ASP A 113 14.81 9.84 1.00
C ASP A 113 13.91 8.60 0.80
N TYR A 114 12.82 8.46 1.59
CA TYR A 114 11.91 7.33 1.45
C TYR A 114 11.30 7.25 0.06
N GLY A 115 11.52 6.11 -0.63
CA GLY A 115 11.06 5.87 -2.00
C GLY A 115 11.93 6.49 -3.10
N LEU A 116 12.92 7.34 -2.76
CA LEU A 116 13.68 8.07 -3.77
C LEU A 116 14.54 7.16 -4.67
N LYS A 117 15.15 6.13 -4.11
CA LYS A 117 15.98 5.17 -4.89
C LYS A 117 15.13 4.36 -5.86
N GLU A 118 13.97 3.90 -5.39
CA GLU A 118 12.98 3.14 -6.18
C GLU A 118 12.42 4.01 -7.30
N TRP A 119 12.03 5.26 -6.99
CA TRP A 119 11.59 6.25 -7.96
C TRP A 119 12.64 6.47 -9.06
N GLN A 120 13.89 6.75 -8.70
CA GLN A 120 14.99 6.94 -9.65
C GLN A 120 15.23 5.69 -10.50
N GLY A 121 15.05 4.49 -9.93
CA GLY A 121 15.13 3.23 -10.66
C GLY A 121 14.04 3.11 -11.73
N LEU A 122 12.81 3.43 -11.39
CA LEU A 122 11.67 3.42 -12.31
C LEU A 122 11.82 4.47 -13.43
N VAL A 123 12.22 5.70 -13.09
CA VAL A 123 12.50 6.76 -14.07
C VAL A 123 13.53 6.29 -15.10
N ARG A 124 14.66 5.71 -14.66
CA ARG A 124 15.67 5.16 -15.58
C ARG A 124 15.12 4.05 -16.47
N THR A 125 14.20 3.23 -15.95
CA THR A 125 13.58 2.15 -16.74
C THR A 125 12.69 2.73 -17.84
N ILE A 126 11.88 3.74 -17.54
CA ILE A 126 11.01 4.43 -18.47
C ILE A 126 11.84 5.15 -19.56
N GLU A 127 12.91 5.84 -19.15
CA GLU A 127 13.82 6.54 -20.06
C GLU A 127 14.52 5.57 -21.04
N ARG A 128 14.97 4.42 -20.57
CA ARG A 128 15.56 3.37 -21.43
C ARG A 128 14.54 2.76 -22.40
N ALA A 129 13.28 2.71 -22.03
CA ALA A 129 12.21 2.26 -22.90
C ALA A 129 11.81 3.31 -23.95
N GLY A 130 12.43 4.51 -23.94
CA GLY A 130 12.15 5.57 -24.89
C GLY A 130 10.80 6.27 -24.67
N ALA A 131 10.20 6.16 -23.51
CA ALA A 131 8.94 6.81 -23.21
C ALA A 131 9.14 8.32 -23.04
N ASP A 132 8.38 9.11 -23.82
CA ASP A 132 8.38 10.57 -23.78
C ASP A 132 7.29 11.08 -22.82
N TYR A 133 7.62 11.17 -21.53
CA TYR A 133 6.71 11.61 -20.47
C TYR A 133 6.94 13.06 -20.01
N ARG A 134 7.88 13.78 -20.65
CA ARG A 134 8.26 15.16 -20.27
C ARG A 134 7.64 16.25 -21.12
N ARG A 135 6.71 15.89 -22.01
CA ARG A 135 5.98 16.83 -22.87
C ARG A 135 4.71 17.34 -22.20
#